data_e149702da01ab2b3975815c6ec311981
#
_entry.id   e149702da01ab2b3975815c6ec311981
#
_cell.length_a   1.000
_cell.length_b   1.000
_cell.length_c   1.000
_cell.angle_alpha   90.00
_cell.angle_beta   90.00
_cell.angle_gamma   90.00
#
_symmetry.space_group_name_H-M   'P 1'
#
loop_
_entity.id
_entity.type
_entity.pdbx_description
1 polymer ?
#
loop_
_entity_poly.entity_id
_entity_poly.type
_entity_poly.pdbx_seq_one_letter_code
_entity_poly.pdbx_strand_id
1 'polypeptide(L)'
;MKNTNKSQLETSSCTNSNWQKLSSFCRVKWEELKTRLVSQLGSEFPEVQSRFVRLAVIEAEALASLTPVPYLVLPTLAEEKVMGMRNWTIHQEAITRHSRMALAA
;
A
#
# COMPACT_ATOMS: atom_id res chain seq x y z
N MET A 1 -9.46 18.48 -34.10
CA MET A 1 -10.11 18.88 -32.87
C MET A 1 -10.29 17.75 -31.92
N LYS A 2 -11.01 16.75 -32.36
CA LYS A 2 -11.25 15.62 -31.48
C LYS A 2 -9.97 14.95 -31.00
N ASN A 3 -9.01 14.89 -31.92
CA ASN A 3 -7.74 14.24 -31.56
C ASN A 3 -7.03 14.97 -30.44
N THR A 4 -7.13 16.29 -30.47
CA THR A 4 -6.49 17.09 -29.45
C THR A 4 -7.08 16.77 -28.07
N ASN A 5 -8.40 16.67 -28.02
CA ASN A 5 -9.05 16.35 -26.76
C ASN A 5 -8.65 14.99 -26.27
N LYS A 6 -8.57 14.03 -27.17
CA LYS A 6 -8.15 12.71 -26.80
C LYS A 6 -6.75 12.69 -26.25
N SER A 7 -5.86 13.44 -26.89
CA SER A 7 -4.50 13.51 -26.42
C SER A 7 -4.42 14.03 -25.00
N GLN A 8 -5.20 15.04 -24.70
CA GLN A 8 -5.21 15.59 -23.37
C GLN A 8 -5.69 14.58 -22.36
N LEU A 9 -6.73 13.86 -22.70
CA LEU A 9 -7.25 12.83 -21.80
C LEU A 9 -6.23 11.75 -21.59
N GLU A 10 -5.55 11.37 -22.64
CA GLU A 10 -4.52 10.35 -22.54
C GLU A 10 -3.42 10.74 -21.58
N THR A 11 -3.00 11.98 -21.69
CA THR A 11 -1.92 12.47 -20.86
C THR A 11 -2.32 12.51 -19.42
N SER A 12 -3.51 13.00 -19.14
CA SER A 12 -3.90 13.23 -17.77
C SER A 12 -4.29 11.97 -17.06
N SER A 13 -4.97 11.05 -17.70
CA SER A 13 -5.54 9.91 -16.99
C SER A 13 -5.38 8.61 -17.72
N CYS A 14 -4.76 8.62 -18.86
CA CYS A 14 -4.59 7.40 -19.61
C CYS A 14 -5.92 6.76 -19.95
N THR A 15 -6.81 7.53 -20.49
CA THR A 15 -8.17 7.07 -20.74
C THR A 15 -8.48 6.86 -22.21
N ASN A 16 -7.49 6.86 -23.08
CA ASN A 16 -7.77 6.66 -24.48
C ASN A 16 -8.02 5.18 -24.78
N SER A 17 -8.32 4.86 -26.03
CA SER A 17 -8.65 3.49 -26.41
C SER A 17 -7.45 2.57 -26.33
N ASN A 18 -6.27 3.07 -26.65
CA ASN A 18 -5.06 2.28 -26.43
C ASN A 18 -4.86 2.00 -24.97
N TRP A 19 -5.29 2.91 -24.18
CA TRP A 19 -5.15 2.81 -22.75
C TRP A 19 -5.89 1.62 -22.18
N GLN A 20 -6.94 1.17 -22.82
CA GLN A 20 -7.64 0.01 -22.27
C GLN A 20 -6.77 -1.22 -22.24
N LYS A 21 -5.94 -1.41 -23.26
CA LYS A 21 -4.99 -2.50 -23.25
C LYS A 21 -3.90 -2.26 -22.22
N LEU A 22 -3.39 -1.04 -22.18
CA LEU A 22 -2.40 -0.68 -21.18
C LEU A 22 -2.99 -0.77 -19.78
N SER A 23 -4.25 -0.43 -19.65
CA SER A 23 -4.93 -0.50 -18.37
C SER A 23 -4.98 -1.93 -17.85
N SER A 24 -5.26 -2.91 -18.71
CA SER A 24 -5.23 -4.30 -18.31
C SER A 24 -3.83 -4.72 -17.86
N PHE A 25 -2.83 -4.35 -18.65
CA PHE A 25 -1.45 -4.66 -18.34
C PHE A 25 -1.05 -3.99 -17.03
N CYS A 26 -1.37 -2.72 -16.89
CA CYS A 26 -1.03 -1.97 -15.69
C CYS A 26 -1.72 -2.55 -14.46
N ARG A 27 -2.95 -2.99 -14.64
CA ARG A 27 -3.68 -3.59 -13.53
C ARG A 27 -3.02 -4.88 -13.05
N VAL A 28 -2.61 -5.73 -13.99
CA VAL A 28 -1.91 -6.96 -13.64
C VAL A 28 -0.63 -6.64 -12.91
N LYS A 29 0.15 -5.69 -13.41
CA LYS A 29 1.39 -5.31 -12.77
C LYS A 29 1.17 -4.70 -11.41
N TRP A 30 0.11 -3.92 -11.27
CA TRP A 30 -0.26 -3.31 -10.00
C TRP A 30 -0.60 -4.38 -8.97
N GLU A 31 -1.39 -5.37 -9.37
CA GLU A 31 -1.76 -6.46 -8.47
C GLU A 31 -0.54 -7.31 -8.11
N GLU A 32 0.34 -7.56 -9.07
CA GLU A 32 1.56 -8.27 -8.79
C GLU A 32 2.42 -7.52 -7.78
N LEU A 33 2.52 -6.22 -7.95
CA LEU A 33 3.30 -5.39 -7.03
C LEU A 33 2.72 -5.47 -5.61
N LYS A 34 1.40 -5.36 -5.50
CA LYS A 34 0.75 -5.43 -4.19
C LYS A 34 0.98 -6.79 -3.54
N THR A 35 0.84 -7.86 -4.31
CA THR A 35 1.04 -9.20 -3.80
C THR A 35 2.48 -9.37 -3.31
N ARG A 36 3.42 -8.88 -4.09
CA ARG A 36 4.83 -8.96 -3.72
C ARG A 36 5.10 -8.17 -2.44
N LEU A 37 4.49 -7.00 -2.32
CA LEU A 37 4.67 -6.18 -1.13
C LEU A 37 4.10 -6.87 0.11
N VAL A 38 2.93 -7.48 0.00
CA VAL A 38 2.35 -8.20 1.13
C VAL A 38 3.29 -9.30 1.58
N SER A 39 3.80 -10.06 0.64
CA SER A 39 4.71 -11.16 0.95
C SER A 39 6.01 -10.65 1.56
N GLN A 40 6.59 -9.64 0.96
CA GLN A 40 7.87 -9.09 1.42
C GLN A 40 7.74 -8.46 2.79
N LEU A 41 6.74 -7.64 2.99
CA LEU A 41 6.57 -6.97 4.28
C LEU A 41 6.16 -7.96 5.37
N GLY A 42 5.41 -8.99 5.02
CA GLY A 42 5.10 -10.03 5.97
C GLY A 42 6.35 -10.75 6.48
N SER A 43 7.33 -10.93 5.60
CA SER A 43 8.60 -11.53 5.99
C SER A 43 9.44 -10.58 6.83
N GLU A 44 9.44 -9.30 6.47
CA GLU A 44 10.28 -8.32 7.15
C GLU A 44 9.73 -7.94 8.52
N PHE A 45 8.42 -8.02 8.68
CA PHE A 45 7.77 -7.60 9.93
C PHE A 45 6.93 -8.75 10.48
N PRO A 46 7.57 -9.79 10.98
CA PRO A 46 6.81 -10.95 11.50
C PRO A 46 5.97 -10.62 12.71
N GLU A 47 6.24 -9.51 13.39
CA GLU A 47 5.45 -9.08 14.54
C GLU A 47 4.05 -8.62 14.13
N VAL A 48 3.88 -8.24 12.86
CA VAL A 48 2.60 -7.74 12.37
C VAL A 48 1.86 -8.89 11.72
N GLN A 49 0.61 -9.10 12.12
CA GLN A 49 -0.20 -10.16 11.54
C GLN A 49 -0.42 -9.89 10.06
N SER A 50 -0.50 -10.96 9.27
CA SER A 50 -0.59 -10.83 7.83
C SER A 50 -1.81 -10.02 7.39
N ARG A 51 -2.92 -10.12 8.12
CA ARG A 51 -4.09 -9.33 7.77
C ARG A 51 -3.82 -7.83 7.91
N PHE A 52 -3.00 -7.43 8.87
CA PHE A 52 -2.65 -6.03 9.04
C PHE A 52 -1.68 -5.58 7.97
N VAL A 53 -0.79 -6.47 7.54
CA VAL A 53 0.09 -6.16 6.42
C VAL A 53 -0.73 -5.89 5.17
N ARG A 54 -1.74 -6.73 4.92
CA ARG A 54 -2.62 -6.51 3.77
C ARG A 54 -3.36 -5.19 3.86
N LEU A 55 -3.87 -4.87 5.05
CA LEU A 55 -4.55 -3.59 5.24
C LEU A 55 -3.61 -2.43 5.00
N ALA A 56 -2.37 -2.56 5.46
CA ALA A 56 -1.39 -1.51 5.25
C ALA A 56 -1.15 -1.27 3.76
N VAL A 57 -1.06 -2.34 2.99
CA VAL A 57 -0.87 -2.22 1.55
C VAL A 57 -2.10 -1.58 0.90
N ILE A 58 -3.29 -1.96 1.34
CA ILE A 58 -4.52 -1.38 0.81
C ILE A 58 -4.59 0.11 1.11
N GLU A 59 -4.25 0.51 2.33
CA GLU A 59 -4.23 1.93 2.69
C GLU A 59 -3.17 2.68 1.89
N ALA A 60 -2.00 2.06 1.74
CA ALA A 60 -0.95 2.66 0.95
C ALA A 60 -1.37 2.83 -0.50
N GLU A 61 -2.11 1.86 -1.02
CA GLU A 61 -2.62 1.94 -2.38
C GLU A 61 -3.55 3.14 -2.53
N ALA A 62 -4.44 3.33 -1.58
CA ALA A 62 -5.36 4.46 -1.63
C ALA A 62 -4.61 5.78 -1.64
N LEU A 63 -3.58 5.89 -0.83
CA LEU A 63 -2.77 7.11 -0.80
C LEU A 63 -1.94 7.27 -2.06
N ALA A 64 -1.36 6.18 -2.54
CA ALA A 64 -0.53 6.23 -3.74
C ALA A 64 -1.35 6.66 -4.95
N SER A 65 -2.61 6.25 -5.00
CA SER A 65 -3.48 6.59 -6.11
C SER A 65 -3.73 8.09 -6.22
N LEU A 66 -3.50 8.83 -5.15
CA LEU A 66 -3.65 10.28 -5.16
C LEU A 66 -2.42 10.98 -5.72
N THR A 67 -1.35 10.26 -5.97
CA THR A 67 -0.12 10.84 -6.48
C THR A 67 0.00 10.60 -7.97
N PRO A 68 0.83 11.40 -8.67
CA PRO A 68 1.05 11.18 -10.10
C PRO A 68 1.91 9.95 -10.40
N VAL A 69 2.58 9.39 -9.40
CA VAL A 69 3.49 8.25 -9.61
C VAL A 69 3.20 7.14 -8.61
N PRO A 70 2.01 6.51 -8.68
CA PRO A 70 1.62 5.53 -7.65
C PRO A 70 2.58 4.35 -7.53
N TYR A 71 3.14 3.89 -8.66
CA TYR A 71 4.06 2.75 -8.63
C TYR A 71 5.32 3.05 -7.84
N LEU A 72 5.76 4.31 -7.88
CA LEU A 72 6.99 4.67 -7.20
C LEU A 72 6.80 4.85 -5.71
N VAL A 73 5.63 5.34 -5.30
CA VAL A 73 5.42 5.66 -3.89
C VAL A 73 4.79 4.51 -3.11
N LEU A 74 4.16 3.56 -3.79
CA LEU A 74 3.46 2.49 -3.09
C LEU A 74 4.36 1.69 -2.15
N PRO A 75 5.54 1.24 -2.59
CA PRO A 75 6.39 0.46 -1.68
C PRO A 75 6.77 1.23 -0.42
N THR A 76 7.13 2.49 -0.57
CA THR A 76 7.52 3.31 0.57
C THR A 76 6.34 3.53 1.52
N LEU A 77 5.18 3.86 0.96
CA LEU A 77 4.00 4.07 1.78
C LEU A 77 3.58 2.81 2.51
N ALA A 78 3.63 1.67 1.82
CA ALA A 78 3.27 0.40 2.45
C ALA A 78 4.23 0.09 3.59
N GLU A 79 5.51 0.29 3.39
CA GLU A 79 6.50 0.04 4.42
C GLU A 79 6.27 0.95 5.62
N GLU A 80 6.01 2.22 5.38
CA GLU A 80 5.74 3.15 6.47
C GLU A 80 4.52 2.73 7.27
N LYS A 81 3.49 2.28 6.59
CA LYS A 81 2.27 1.85 7.26
C LYS A 81 2.53 0.63 8.13
N VAL A 82 3.27 -0.34 7.60
CA VAL A 82 3.57 -1.54 8.36
C VAL A 82 4.46 -1.23 9.54
N MET A 83 5.45 -0.36 9.35
CA MET A 83 6.31 0.05 10.45
C MET A 83 5.51 0.73 11.56
N GLY A 84 4.55 1.57 11.17
CA GLY A 84 3.68 2.19 12.16
C GLY A 84 2.88 1.17 12.94
N MET A 85 2.37 0.16 12.26
CA MET A 85 1.61 -0.91 12.92
C MET A 85 2.51 -1.72 13.84
N ARG A 86 3.72 -2.00 13.40
CA ARG A 86 4.68 -2.73 14.23
C ARG A 86 5.00 -1.96 15.49
N ASN A 87 5.28 -0.67 15.35
CA ASN A 87 5.59 0.16 16.50
C ASN A 87 4.41 0.25 17.46
N TRP A 88 3.22 0.37 16.90
CA TRP A 88 2.02 0.39 17.72
C TRP A 88 1.82 -0.91 18.47
N THR A 89 2.03 -2.04 17.79
CA THR A 89 1.89 -3.36 18.41
C THR A 89 2.87 -3.53 19.55
N ILE A 90 4.13 -3.18 19.31
CA ILE A 90 5.17 -3.30 20.35
C ILE A 90 4.81 -2.41 21.54
N HIS A 91 4.34 -1.22 21.27
CA HIS A 91 3.96 -0.28 22.32
C HIS A 91 2.81 -0.83 23.15
N GLN A 92 1.80 -1.39 22.47
CA GLN A 92 0.65 -1.97 23.17
C GLN A 92 1.04 -3.16 24.01
N GLU A 93 1.93 -4.00 23.51
CA GLU A 93 2.41 -5.13 24.28
C GLU A 93 3.16 -4.67 25.52
N ALA A 94 3.96 -3.63 25.39
CA ALA A 94 4.69 -3.09 26.53
C ALA A 94 3.74 -2.55 27.58
N ILE A 95 2.71 -1.83 27.16
CA ILE A 95 1.71 -1.29 28.08
C ILE A 95 0.96 -2.42 28.77
N THR A 96 0.54 -3.42 28.01
CA THR A 96 -0.20 -4.55 28.58
C THR A 96 0.64 -5.29 29.59
N ARG A 97 1.90 -5.53 29.26
CA ARG A 97 2.82 -6.21 30.14
C ARG A 97 3.02 -5.44 31.44
N HIS A 98 3.20 -4.14 31.31
CA HIS A 98 3.38 -3.26 32.45
C HIS A 98 2.13 -3.28 33.35
N SER A 99 0.96 -3.23 32.74
CA SER A 99 -0.29 -3.26 33.49
C SER A 99 -0.47 -4.56 34.24
N ARG A 100 -0.10 -5.68 33.61
CA ARG A 100 -0.20 -6.97 34.30
C ARG A 100 0.73 -7.03 35.47
N MET A 101 1.95 -6.53 35.32
CA MET A 101 2.90 -6.52 36.43
C MET A 101 2.38 -5.66 37.58
N ALA A 102 1.78 -4.52 37.26
CA ALA A 102 1.22 -3.65 38.27
C ALA A 102 0.07 -4.34 39.01
N LEU A 103 -0.76 -5.08 38.29
CA LEU A 103 -1.88 -5.78 38.90
C LEU A 103 -1.40 -6.96 39.75
N ALA A 104 -0.32 -7.60 39.34
CA ALA A 104 0.23 -8.73 40.07
C ALA A 104 0.92 -8.30 41.35
N ALA A 105 1.39 -7.08 41.36
CA ALA A 105 2.06 -6.56 42.54
C ALA A 105 1.04 -6.20 43.63
#